data_518d3083cf24d8173e80c185398a8e87
#
_entry.id   518d3083cf24d8173e80c185398a8e87
#
_cell.length_a   1.000
_cell.length_b   1.000
_cell.length_c   1.000
_cell.angle_alpha   90.00
_cell.angle_beta   90.00
_cell.angle_gamma   90.00
#
_symmetry.space_group_name_H-M   'P 1'
#
loop_
_entity.id
_entity.type
_entity.pdbx_description
1 polymer ?
#
loop_
_entity_poly.entity_id
_entity_poly.type
_entity_poly.pdbx_seq_one_letter_code
_entity_poly.pdbx_strand_id
1 'polypeptide(L)'
;MGNGGGDMPDKCGGFYMKKDGAAKNYYGSLCTRMYEILHEKAPQDELDFYLSYAKKGKRILEALCGSGRFFVPFYERGFDIHGVDLSAEMLEKLLEKAPDANVVCKDIVQYAPEQRFDYIFISSGSVSLFTDMDLCKAVLKRMKELLMPGGKFVFAVETIADRCAEDGEYREDVSVRTEEGLRLCLRTRNHYDEESRTQFSPGIYELYDGETLLQEEFMDFQTHLYSFGEMEAYLEEAGFKVEAVYSDYSKHAAEDDSCEMFLFECTHKKPSTPQRNFML
;
A
#
# COMPACT_ATOMS: atom_id res chain seq x y z
N MET A 1 34.18 -17.49 23.00
CA MET A 1 33.54 -18.56 22.21
C MET A 1 32.07 -18.58 22.63
N GLY A 2 31.19 -18.24 21.76
CA GLY A 2 29.73 -18.15 21.99
C GLY A 2 29.11 -17.27 20.93
N ASN A 3 28.96 -17.80 19.70
CA ASN A 3 28.20 -17.17 18.64
C ASN A 3 26.72 -17.16 19.05
N GLY A 4 26.17 -15.99 19.29
CA GLY A 4 24.74 -15.74 19.34
C GLY A 4 24.27 -15.23 17.99
N GLY A 5 24.09 -16.13 17.01
CA GLY A 5 23.31 -15.84 15.83
C GLY A 5 21.83 -15.83 16.23
N GLY A 6 21.24 -14.65 16.22
CA GLY A 6 19.79 -14.55 16.33
C GLY A 6 19.15 -15.08 15.06
N ASP A 7 18.45 -16.22 15.18
CA ASP A 7 17.60 -16.76 14.13
C ASP A 7 16.53 -15.72 13.79
N MET A 8 16.58 -15.19 12.56
CA MET A 8 15.40 -14.53 11.97
C MET A 8 14.29 -15.57 11.86
N PRO A 9 13.05 -15.26 12.24
CA PRO A 9 11.94 -16.20 12.12
C PRO A 9 11.73 -16.53 10.65
N ASP A 10 11.87 -17.80 10.35
CA ASP A 10 11.64 -18.43 9.05
C ASP A 10 10.21 -18.16 8.53
N LYS A 11 10.15 -17.69 7.30
CA LYS A 11 9.07 -17.83 6.32
C LYS A 11 7.80 -17.04 6.55
N CYS A 12 7.66 -15.93 5.81
CA CYS A 12 6.36 -15.48 5.32
C CYS A 12 5.70 -16.66 4.59
N GLY A 13 4.81 -17.36 5.27
CA GLY A 13 4.11 -18.54 4.76
C GLY A 13 3.26 -18.14 3.55
N GLY A 14 3.61 -18.63 2.39
CA GLY A 14 3.03 -18.32 1.11
C GLY A 14 1.52 -18.52 1.06
N PHE A 15 0.85 -17.58 0.41
CA PHE A 15 -0.50 -17.76 -0.13
C PHE A 15 -0.81 -16.79 -1.28
N TYR A 16 0.05 -16.63 -2.26
CA TYR A 16 -0.31 -16.07 -3.57
C TYR A 16 0.62 -16.56 -4.68
N MET A 17 0.90 -17.89 -4.71
CA MET A 17 1.56 -18.47 -5.85
C MET A 17 0.50 -18.92 -6.86
N LYS A 18 0.33 -18.19 -7.97
CA LYS A 18 -0.27 -18.75 -9.18
C LYS A 18 0.60 -19.90 -9.68
N LYS A 19 0.02 -20.84 -10.44
CA LYS A 19 0.69 -22.01 -11.03
C LYS A 19 1.93 -21.70 -11.88
N ASP A 20 2.22 -20.42 -12.15
CA ASP A 20 3.33 -19.95 -13.00
C ASP A 20 4.46 -19.22 -12.24
N GLY A 21 4.45 -19.23 -10.91
CA GLY A 21 5.63 -18.89 -10.09
C GLY A 21 5.86 -17.42 -9.73
N ALA A 22 5.19 -16.44 -10.34
CA ALA A 22 5.31 -15.04 -9.95
C ALA A 22 4.13 -14.63 -9.02
N ALA A 23 4.44 -14.04 -7.87
CA ALA A 23 3.43 -13.47 -7.00
C ALA A 23 2.96 -12.13 -7.59
N LYS A 24 1.63 -11.93 -7.66
CA LYS A 24 1.02 -10.70 -8.11
C LYS A 24 1.36 -9.56 -7.16
N ASN A 25 1.75 -8.41 -7.70
CA ASN A 25 2.08 -7.20 -6.94
C ASN A 25 3.13 -7.42 -5.82
N TYR A 26 4.04 -8.40 -5.99
CA TYR A 26 5.10 -8.64 -5.03
C TYR A 26 6.35 -7.84 -5.37
N TYR A 27 6.83 -7.03 -4.45
CA TYR A 27 8.02 -6.21 -4.58
C TYR A 27 9.26 -7.06 -4.21
N GLY A 28 9.89 -7.64 -5.23
CA GLY A 28 11.12 -8.42 -5.10
C GLY A 28 12.38 -7.56 -5.01
N SER A 29 13.55 -8.16 -5.17
CA SER A 29 14.83 -7.50 -4.88
C SER A 29 15.17 -6.35 -5.82
N LEU A 30 15.03 -6.52 -7.15
CA LEU A 30 15.31 -5.46 -8.13
C LEU A 30 14.24 -4.38 -8.13
N CYS A 31 12.97 -4.80 -7.99
CA CYS A 31 11.86 -3.86 -7.83
C CYS A 31 12.06 -2.98 -6.59
N THR A 32 12.34 -3.57 -5.43
CA THR A 32 12.62 -2.83 -4.19
C THR A 32 13.80 -1.88 -4.36
N ARG A 33 14.89 -2.34 -5.00
CA ARG A 33 16.08 -1.51 -5.25
C ARG A 33 15.76 -0.30 -6.12
N MET A 34 15.00 -0.47 -7.20
CA MET A 34 14.57 0.63 -8.05
C MET A 34 13.65 1.59 -7.28
N TYR A 35 12.71 1.04 -6.51
CA TYR A 35 11.80 1.84 -5.68
C TYR A 35 12.56 2.75 -4.70
N GLU A 36 13.58 2.25 -4.03
CA GLU A 36 14.41 3.04 -3.10
C GLU A 36 15.15 4.18 -3.82
N ILE A 37 15.63 3.97 -5.04
CA ILE A 37 16.31 5.01 -5.82
C ILE A 37 15.33 6.09 -6.27
N LEU A 38 14.14 5.69 -6.73
CA LEU A 38 13.15 6.63 -7.29
C LEU A 38 12.34 7.35 -6.21
N HIS A 39 12.12 6.69 -5.07
CA HIS A 39 11.21 7.12 -4.02
C HIS A 39 11.88 7.25 -2.65
N GLU A 40 13.11 7.79 -2.62
CA GLU A 40 13.90 7.97 -1.39
C GLU A 40 13.11 8.70 -0.29
N LYS A 41 12.28 9.67 -0.69
CA LYS A 41 11.48 10.48 0.25
C LYS A 41 10.01 10.50 -0.14
N ALA A 42 9.16 10.59 0.87
CA ALA A 42 7.75 10.84 0.65
C ALA A 42 7.53 12.24 0.02
N PRO A 43 6.62 12.39 -0.95
CA PRO A 43 6.15 13.71 -1.36
C PRO A 43 5.63 14.48 -0.15
N GLN A 44 6.00 15.76 -0.03
CA GLN A 44 5.75 16.51 1.20
C GLN A 44 4.28 16.76 1.44
N ASP A 45 3.50 17.02 0.41
CA ASP A 45 2.06 17.23 0.45
C ASP A 45 1.31 15.97 0.90
N GLU A 46 1.67 14.81 0.36
CA GLU A 46 1.12 13.51 0.78
C GLU A 46 1.50 13.19 2.23
N LEU A 47 2.76 13.41 2.61
CA LEU A 47 3.21 13.21 3.98
C LEU A 47 2.45 14.12 4.96
N ASP A 48 2.31 15.39 4.64
CA ASP A 48 1.59 16.37 5.48
C ASP A 48 0.11 16.01 5.61
N PHE A 49 -0.50 15.50 4.53
CA PHE A 49 -1.87 14.98 4.56
C PHE A 49 -2.02 13.88 5.60
N TYR A 50 -1.21 12.80 5.55
CA TYR A 50 -1.30 11.71 6.53
C TYR A 50 -0.90 12.15 7.94
N LEU A 51 0.12 13.01 8.09
CA LEU A 51 0.52 13.57 9.38
C LEU A 51 -0.58 14.42 10.03
N SER A 52 -1.47 15.05 9.24
CA SER A 52 -2.56 15.88 9.75
C SER A 52 -3.54 15.12 10.64
N TYR A 53 -3.58 13.80 10.54
CA TYR A 53 -4.43 12.92 11.35
C TYR A 53 -3.70 12.33 12.57
N ALA A 54 -2.36 12.40 12.60
CA ALA A 54 -1.56 11.81 13.65
C ALA A 54 -1.65 12.61 14.97
N LYS A 55 -1.72 11.90 16.10
CA LYS A 55 -1.74 12.52 17.43
C LYS A 55 -0.75 11.81 18.34
N LYS A 56 0.03 12.56 19.12
CA LYS A 56 0.92 12.00 20.14
C LYS A 56 0.15 11.18 21.16
N GLY A 57 0.75 10.05 21.58
CA GLY A 57 0.14 9.12 22.53
C GLY A 57 -1.01 8.27 21.94
N LYS A 58 -1.18 8.31 20.61
CA LYS A 58 -2.10 7.47 19.87
C LYS A 58 -1.33 6.44 19.08
N ARG A 59 -1.86 5.20 19.02
CA ARG A 59 -1.27 4.11 18.24
C ARG A 59 -1.67 4.24 16.78
N ILE A 60 -0.68 4.20 15.92
CA ILE A 60 -0.82 4.39 14.48
C ILE A 60 -0.38 3.10 13.78
N LEU A 61 -1.10 2.69 12.75
CA LEU A 61 -0.69 1.63 11.83
C LEU A 61 -0.55 2.20 10.43
N GLU A 62 0.60 2.01 9.83
CA GLU A 62 0.73 2.02 8.38
C GLU A 62 0.62 0.59 7.88
N ALA A 63 -0.48 0.26 7.21
CA ALA A 63 -0.63 -1.02 6.54
C ALA A 63 -0.05 -0.91 5.12
N LEU A 64 0.62 -1.97 4.65
CA LEU A 64 1.41 -1.97 3.41
C LEU A 64 2.55 -0.93 3.48
N CYS A 65 3.31 -0.94 4.60
CA CYS A 65 4.28 0.11 4.90
C CYS A 65 5.54 0.09 4.01
N GLY A 66 5.73 -0.96 3.22
CA GLY A 66 6.83 -1.12 2.28
C GLY A 66 8.19 -0.86 2.91
N SER A 67 9.04 -0.12 2.22
CA SER A 67 10.37 0.28 2.67
C SER A 67 10.38 1.49 3.62
N GLY A 68 9.20 1.91 4.10
CA GLY A 68 9.08 2.93 5.14
C GLY A 68 9.08 4.37 4.66
N ARG A 69 8.76 4.64 3.39
CA ARG A 69 8.76 6.00 2.84
C ARG A 69 7.93 6.99 3.66
N PHE A 70 6.78 6.56 4.19
CA PHE A 70 5.96 7.34 5.12
C PHE A 70 6.18 6.91 6.57
N PHE A 71 6.41 5.64 6.85
CA PHE A 71 6.67 5.12 8.19
C PHE A 71 7.81 5.84 8.91
N VAL A 72 8.97 5.96 8.26
CA VAL A 72 10.19 6.55 8.86
C VAL A 72 9.94 8.00 9.30
N PRO A 73 9.33 8.89 8.49
CA PRO A 73 8.97 10.23 8.94
C PRO A 73 8.07 10.30 10.19
N PHE A 74 7.15 9.36 10.38
CA PHE A 74 6.34 9.27 11.61
C PHE A 74 7.18 8.78 12.79
N TYR A 75 8.00 7.74 12.57
CA TYR A 75 8.89 7.16 13.57
C TYR A 75 9.87 8.21 14.10
N GLU A 76 10.57 8.94 13.23
CA GLU A 76 11.52 10.00 13.59
C GLU A 76 10.87 11.15 14.38
N ARG A 77 9.60 11.42 14.12
CA ARG A 77 8.82 12.39 14.91
C ARG A 77 8.36 11.81 16.24
N GLY A 78 8.69 10.56 16.58
CA GLY A 78 8.37 9.89 17.84
C GLY A 78 6.86 9.61 17.99
N PHE A 79 6.16 9.28 16.92
CA PHE A 79 4.83 8.69 17.00
C PHE A 79 4.93 7.20 17.36
N ASP A 80 3.91 6.66 18.03
CA ASP A 80 3.75 5.22 18.28
C ASP A 80 3.20 4.56 16.99
N ILE A 81 4.09 4.39 16.00
CA ILE A 81 3.76 3.83 14.70
C ILE A 81 4.17 2.37 14.59
N HIS A 82 3.30 1.57 14.02
CA HIS A 82 3.47 0.15 13.69
C HIS A 82 3.32 -0.02 12.19
N GLY A 83 4.03 -1.00 11.62
CA GLY A 83 3.97 -1.32 10.20
C GLY A 83 3.67 -2.79 9.94
N VAL A 84 3.00 -3.08 8.84
CA VAL A 84 2.84 -4.43 8.32
C VAL A 84 2.98 -4.41 6.81
N ASP A 85 3.79 -5.31 6.28
CA ASP A 85 3.97 -5.51 4.85
C ASP A 85 4.18 -6.99 4.55
N LEU A 86 3.93 -7.40 3.31
CA LEU A 86 4.14 -8.78 2.85
C LEU A 86 5.56 -9.00 2.32
N SER A 87 6.21 -7.96 1.77
CA SER A 87 7.55 -8.04 1.21
C SER A 87 8.61 -7.97 2.30
N ALA A 88 9.38 -9.05 2.45
CA ALA A 88 10.52 -9.10 3.35
C ALA A 88 11.63 -8.15 2.89
N GLU A 89 11.83 -8.03 1.57
CA GLU A 89 12.82 -7.17 0.93
C GLU A 89 12.56 -5.70 1.23
N MET A 90 11.29 -5.28 1.16
CA MET A 90 10.87 -3.93 1.52
C MET A 90 11.08 -3.65 3.02
N LEU A 91 10.68 -4.57 3.88
CA LEU A 91 10.85 -4.42 5.33
C LEU A 91 12.33 -4.40 5.76
N GLU A 92 13.21 -5.12 5.06
CA GLU A 92 14.66 -5.03 5.28
C GLU A 92 15.15 -3.60 5.06
N LYS A 93 14.71 -2.94 3.98
CA LYS A 93 15.04 -1.53 3.71
C LYS A 93 14.47 -0.56 4.75
N LEU A 94 13.27 -0.83 5.26
CA LEU A 94 12.71 -0.05 6.36
C LEU A 94 13.57 -0.19 7.62
N LEU A 95 13.97 -1.41 7.97
CA LEU A 95 14.78 -1.68 9.17
C LEU A 95 16.22 -1.15 9.05
N GLU A 96 16.78 -1.03 7.83
CA GLU A 96 18.05 -0.31 7.63
C GLU A 96 17.94 1.17 8.04
N LYS A 97 16.78 1.81 7.81
CA LYS A 97 16.50 3.22 8.13
C LYS A 97 16.04 3.42 9.58
N ALA A 98 15.33 2.44 10.13
CA ALA A 98 14.74 2.48 11.47
C ALA A 98 14.90 1.11 12.16
N PRO A 99 16.08 0.78 12.71
CA PRO A 99 16.39 -0.55 13.23
C PRO A 99 15.47 -1.03 14.37
N ASP A 100 14.91 -0.10 15.15
CA ASP A 100 14.02 -0.40 16.28
C ASP A 100 12.53 -0.24 15.91
N ALA A 101 12.20 -0.18 14.59
CA ALA A 101 10.84 -0.01 14.13
C ALA A 101 9.97 -1.23 14.48
N ASN A 102 8.73 -0.96 14.90
CA ASN A 102 7.75 -2.01 15.19
C ASN A 102 7.03 -2.43 13.90
N VAL A 103 7.65 -3.32 13.14
CA VAL A 103 7.14 -3.82 11.86
C VAL A 103 7.04 -5.33 11.82
N VAL A 104 6.08 -5.85 11.04
CA VAL A 104 5.82 -7.29 10.92
C VAL A 104 5.67 -7.65 9.45
N CYS A 105 6.44 -8.68 9.01
CA CYS A 105 6.27 -9.31 7.69
C CYS A 105 5.07 -10.26 7.76
N LYS A 106 3.92 -9.83 7.21
CA LYS A 106 2.70 -10.63 7.23
C LYS A 106 1.67 -10.13 6.21
N ASP A 107 0.83 -11.08 5.75
CA ASP A 107 -0.39 -10.75 5.02
C ASP A 107 -1.32 -9.92 5.92
N ILE A 108 -1.76 -8.77 5.41
CA ILE A 108 -2.59 -7.82 6.15
C ILE A 108 -3.94 -8.42 6.60
N VAL A 109 -4.52 -9.34 5.82
CA VAL A 109 -5.77 -10.01 6.20
C VAL A 109 -5.56 -10.93 7.41
N GLN A 110 -4.35 -11.49 7.56
CA GLN A 110 -3.96 -12.37 8.66
C GLN A 110 -3.30 -11.63 9.83
N TYR A 111 -3.02 -10.34 9.69
CA TYR A 111 -2.39 -9.55 10.74
C TYR A 111 -3.35 -9.36 11.92
N ALA A 112 -3.02 -9.93 13.08
CA ALA A 112 -3.85 -9.94 14.28
C ALA A 112 -3.01 -9.51 15.50
N PRO A 113 -2.74 -8.21 15.67
CA PRO A 113 -2.03 -7.68 16.83
C PRO A 113 -2.91 -7.76 18.10
N GLU A 114 -2.28 -7.76 19.28
CA GLU A 114 -2.99 -7.78 20.56
C GLU A 114 -3.84 -6.53 20.79
N GLN A 115 -3.41 -5.39 20.26
CA GLN A 115 -4.06 -4.09 20.48
C GLN A 115 -4.47 -3.47 19.15
N ARG A 116 -5.59 -2.76 19.18
CA ARG A 116 -6.12 -1.98 18.06
C ARG A 116 -5.43 -0.61 17.95
N PHE A 117 -5.69 0.08 16.84
CA PHE A 117 -5.08 1.36 16.48
C PHE A 117 -6.09 2.50 16.55
N ASP A 118 -5.64 3.67 16.99
CA ASP A 118 -6.44 4.91 16.96
C ASP A 118 -6.50 5.50 15.55
N TYR A 119 -5.45 5.27 14.76
CA TYR A 119 -5.32 5.74 13.40
C TYR A 119 -4.68 4.66 12.54
N ILE A 120 -5.27 4.37 11.39
CA ILE A 120 -4.73 3.47 10.36
C ILE A 120 -4.66 4.26 9.07
N PHE A 121 -3.56 4.11 8.32
CA PHE A 121 -3.50 4.62 6.97
C PHE A 121 -2.83 3.62 6.03
N ILE A 122 -3.16 3.76 4.73
CA ILE A 122 -2.52 3.08 3.61
C ILE A 122 -2.15 4.17 2.61
N SER A 123 -0.85 4.36 2.39
CA SER A 123 -0.31 5.45 1.56
C SER A 123 -0.24 5.08 0.07
N SER A 124 0.01 6.08 -0.76
CA SER A 124 0.41 5.93 -2.17
C SER A 124 -0.53 5.11 -3.04
N GLY A 125 -1.85 5.21 -2.84
CA GLY A 125 -2.81 4.47 -3.65
C GLY A 125 -2.76 2.95 -3.50
N SER A 126 -1.98 2.40 -2.54
CA SER A 126 -1.68 0.96 -2.45
C SER A 126 -2.92 0.07 -2.27
N VAL A 127 -4.09 0.63 -1.91
CA VAL A 127 -5.36 -0.13 -1.93
C VAL A 127 -5.73 -0.59 -3.33
N SER A 128 -5.34 0.13 -4.38
CA SER A 128 -5.55 -0.24 -5.78
C SER A 128 -4.82 -1.51 -6.22
N LEU A 129 -3.81 -1.95 -5.44
CA LEU A 129 -3.11 -3.22 -5.68
C LEU A 129 -4.00 -4.45 -5.45
N PHE A 130 -5.12 -4.31 -4.73
CA PHE A 130 -6.09 -5.39 -4.50
C PHE A 130 -7.09 -5.46 -5.66
N THR A 131 -6.69 -6.03 -6.79
CA THR A 131 -7.52 -6.17 -8.00
C THR A 131 -8.53 -7.33 -7.93
N ASP A 132 -8.46 -8.18 -6.89
CA ASP A 132 -9.50 -9.11 -6.49
C ASP A 132 -10.41 -8.39 -5.47
N MET A 133 -11.65 -8.10 -5.85
CA MET A 133 -12.55 -7.31 -5.00
C MET A 133 -13.00 -8.05 -3.73
N ASP A 134 -13.02 -9.38 -3.72
CA ASP A 134 -13.29 -10.14 -2.50
C ASP A 134 -12.12 -9.98 -1.50
N LEU A 135 -10.89 -9.98 -2.02
CA LEU A 135 -9.71 -9.68 -1.22
C LEU A 135 -9.71 -8.22 -0.73
N CYS A 136 -10.00 -7.26 -1.62
CA CYS A 136 -10.12 -5.84 -1.23
C CYS A 136 -11.12 -5.66 -0.08
N LYS A 137 -12.31 -6.24 -0.19
CA LYS A 137 -13.33 -6.23 0.87
C LYS A 137 -12.85 -6.89 2.16
N ALA A 138 -12.10 -8.01 2.06
CA ALA A 138 -11.51 -8.67 3.23
C ALA A 138 -10.48 -7.77 3.92
N VAL A 139 -9.66 -7.03 3.16
CA VAL A 139 -8.72 -6.02 3.69
C VAL A 139 -9.48 -4.89 4.38
N LEU A 140 -10.49 -4.29 3.76
CA LEU A 140 -11.29 -3.24 4.38
C LEU A 140 -11.94 -3.71 5.69
N LYS A 141 -12.49 -4.93 5.71
CA LYS A 141 -13.03 -5.53 6.91
C LYS A 141 -11.94 -5.69 7.99
N ARG A 142 -10.73 -6.13 7.61
CA ARG A 142 -9.60 -6.23 8.54
C ARG A 142 -9.19 -4.86 9.09
N MET A 143 -9.12 -3.81 8.26
CA MET A 143 -8.85 -2.45 8.74
C MET A 143 -9.90 -2.01 9.78
N LYS A 144 -11.17 -2.34 9.53
CA LYS A 144 -12.26 -2.06 10.48
C LYS A 144 -12.08 -2.78 11.81
N GLU A 145 -11.65 -4.05 11.80
CA GLU A 145 -11.42 -4.85 13.00
C GLU A 145 -10.22 -4.34 13.82
N LEU A 146 -9.18 -3.84 13.13
CA LEU A 146 -7.97 -3.29 13.74
C LEU A 146 -8.16 -1.88 14.28
N LEU A 147 -9.18 -1.16 13.83
CA LEU A 147 -9.43 0.21 14.23
C LEU A 147 -10.18 0.28 15.58
N MET A 148 -9.74 1.15 16.47
CA MET A 148 -10.46 1.47 17.72
C MET A 148 -11.79 2.14 17.43
N PRO A 149 -12.83 1.97 18.30
CA PRO A 149 -14.02 2.81 18.23
C PRO A 149 -13.68 4.31 18.28
N GLY A 150 -14.11 5.07 17.27
CA GLY A 150 -13.78 6.49 17.12
C GLY A 150 -12.41 6.76 16.50
N GLY A 151 -11.67 5.71 16.12
CA GLY A 151 -10.44 5.83 15.33
C GLY A 151 -10.70 6.25 13.90
N LYS A 152 -9.64 6.65 13.19
CA LYS A 152 -9.67 7.06 11.78
C LYS A 152 -8.95 6.06 10.89
N PHE A 153 -9.53 5.80 9.72
CA PHE A 153 -8.89 5.09 8.62
C PHE A 153 -8.80 6.02 7.42
N VAL A 154 -7.59 6.24 6.92
CA VAL A 154 -7.30 7.18 5.82
C VAL A 154 -6.47 6.47 4.78
N PHE A 155 -6.87 6.57 3.52
CA PHE A 155 -6.15 5.92 2.42
C PHE A 155 -6.48 6.59 1.09
N ALA A 156 -5.74 6.22 0.04
CA ALA A 156 -5.99 6.63 -1.32
C ALA A 156 -6.23 5.43 -2.24
N VAL A 157 -6.91 5.67 -3.35
CA VAL A 157 -7.05 4.76 -4.48
C VAL A 157 -6.80 5.49 -5.79
N GLU A 158 -6.25 4.80 -6.78
CA GLU A 158 -6.10 5.30 -8.15
C GLU A 158 -7.45 5.27 -8.86
N THR A 159 -7.66 6.21 -9.77
CA THR A 159 -8.93 6.35 -10.50
C THR A 159 -8.77 6.01 -11.96
N ILE A 160 -9.90 5.95 -12.68
CA ILE A 160 -9.90 5.75 -14.13
C ILE A 160 -9.17 6.86 -14.89
N ALA A 161 -9.01 8.06 -14.29
CA ALA A 161 -8.25 9.14 -14.90
C ALA A 161 -6.73 8.86 -14.98
N ASP A 162 -6.22 7.96 -14.13
CA ASP A 162 -4.82 7.52 -14.12
C ASP A 162 -4.52 6.37 -15.11
N ARG A 163 -5.48 6.00 -15.94
CA ARG A 163 -5.35 4.94 -16.92
C ARG A 163 -4.19 5.17 -17.87
N CYS A 164 -3.25 4.20 -17.95
CA CYS A 164 -2.15 4.23 -18.89
C CYS A 164 -2.61 3.97 -20.34
N ALA A 165 -1.89 4.53 -21.30
CA ALA A 165 -2.06 4.20 -22.69
C ALA A 165 -1.69 2.73 -22.98
N GLU A 166 -2.38 2.11 -23.93
CA GLU A 166 -2.08 0.74 -24.40
C GLU A 166 -0.71 0.66 -25.07
N ASP A 167 0.07 -0.35 -24.71
CA ASP A 167 1.34 -0.67 -25.33
C ASP A 167 1.29 -2.01 -26.06
N GLY A 168 1.79 -2.04 -27.31
CA GLY A 168 1.88 -3.29 -28.09
C GLY A 168 3.04 -4.18 -27.65
N GLU A 169 4.12 -3.60 -27.13
CA GLU A 169 5.37 -4.28 -26.81
C GLU A 169 5.96 -3.72 -25.50
N TYR A 170 6.85 -4.50 -24.85
CA TYR A 170 7.62 -4.00 -23.71
C TYR A 170 8.56 -2.87 -24.13
N ARG A 171 8.48 -1.74 -23.43
CA ARG A 171 9.36 -0.58 -23.63
C ARG A 171 10.09 -0.26 -22.35
N GLU A 172 11.32 0.27 -22.48
CA GLU A 172 12.03 0.82 -21.34
C GLU A 172 11.28 2.08 -20.86
N ASP A 173 10.79 2.00 -19.63
CA ASP A 173 10.01 3.05 -19.00
C ASP A 173 10.90 3.88 -18.08
N VAL A 174 11.74 3.20 -17.29
CA VAL A 174 12.65 3.81 -16.32
C VAL A 174 14.02 3.18 -16.40
N SER A 175 15.06 4.00 -16.29
CA SER A 175 16.45 3.56 -16.16
C SER A 175 17.17 4.41 -15.12
N VAL A 176 17.79 3.75 -14.13
CA VAL A 176 18.51 4.39 -13.03
C VAL A 176 19.93 3.82 -12.90
N ARG A 177 20.81 4.55 -12.21
CA ARG A 177 22.12 4.04 -11.81
C ARG A 177 22.10 3.70 -10.32
N THR A 178 22.62 2.54 -10.01
CA THR A 178 22.81 2.11 -8.62
C THR A 178 24.07 2.77 -8.02
N GLU A 179 24.25 2.67 -6.72
CA GLU A 179 25.44 3.20 -6.03
C GLU A 179 26.74 2.57 -6.53
N GLU A 180 26.68 1.30 -6.97
CA GLU A 180 27.84 0.59 -7.54
C GLU A 180 28.09 0.96 -9.02
N GLY A 181 27.27 1.86 -9.60
CA GLY A 181 27.39 2.32 -10.97
C GLY A 181 26.74 1.40 -12.01
N LEU A 182 26.03 0.34 -11.58
CA LEU A 182 25.28 -0.55 -12.46
C LEU A 182 24.05 0.16 -13.03
N ARG A 183 23.58 -0.25 -14.22
CA ARG A 183 22.33 0.23 -14.81
C ARG A 183 21.20 -0.72 -14.43
N LEU A 184 20.20 -0.19 -13.73
CA LEU A 184 18.97 -0.90 -13.44
C LEU A 184 17.84 -0.27 -14.26
N CYS A 185 17.19 -1.05 -15.11
CA CYS A 185 16.09 -0.58 -15.94
C CYS A 185 14.83 -1.41 -15.71
N LEU A 186 13.70 -0.76 -15.94
CA LEU A 186 12.37 -1.33 -15.93
C LEU A 186 11.80 -1.21 -17.34
N ARG A 187 11.33 -2.33 -17.87
CA ARG A 187 10.53 -2.37 -19.09
C ARG A 187 9.12 -2.80 -18.75
N THR A 188 8.14 -2.04 -19.22
CA THR A 188 6.72 -2.31 -18.98
C THR A 188 5.95 -2.50 -20.29
N ARG A 189 4.79 -3.10 -20.16
CA ARG A 189 3.79 -3.15 -21.22
C ARG A 189 2.41 -2.95 -20.60
N ASN A 190 1.75 -1.86 -20.95
CA ASN A 190 0.48 -1.47 -20.35
C ASN A 190 -0.71 -2.04 -21.13
N HIS A 191 -1.70 -2.52 -20.42
CA HIS A 191 -2.99 -2.95 -20.92
C HIS A 191 -4.08 -2.69 -19.89
N TYR A 192 -5.20 -2.11 -20.31
CA TYR A 192 -6.35 -1.92 -19.43
C TYR A 192 -7.49 -2.84 -19.82
N ASP A 193 -8.02 -3.60 -18.88
CA ASP A 193 -9.21 -4.42 -19.04
C ASP A 193 -10.45 -3.70 -18.51
N GLU A 194 -11.35 -3.33 -19.40
CA GLU A 194 -12.58 -2.58 -19.08
C GLU A 194 -13.54 -3.39 -18.19
N GLU A 195 -13.57 -4.73 -18.30
CA GLU A 195 -14.52 -5.57 -17.56
C GLU A 195 -14.12 -5.66 -16.08
N SER A 196 -12.84 -5.91 -15.80
CA SER A 196 -12.30 -5.98 -14.43
C SER A 196 -11.86 -4.62 -13.90
N ARG A 197 -11.85 -3.56 -14.75
CA ARG A 197 -11.28 -2.23 -14.43
C ARG A 197 -9.86 -2.31 -13.92
N THR A 198 -9.08 -3.24 -14.46
CA THR A 198 -7.72 -3.49 -14.03
C THR A 198 -6.73 -2.97 -15.06
N GLN A 199 -5.85 -2.10 -14.61
CA GLN A 199 -4.64 -1.72 -15.33
C GLN A 199 -3.58 -2.79 -15.08
N PHE A 200 -3.16 -3.48 -16.14
CA PHE A 200 -2.03 -4.41 -16.12
C PHE A 200 -0.80 -3.68 -16.62
N SER A 201 0.25 -3.66 -15.82
CA SER A 201 1.54 -3.04 -16.14
C SER A 201 2.69 -3.99 -15.76
N PRO A 202 2.69 -5.26 -16.30
CA PRO A 202 3.76 -6.19 -15.97
C PRO A 202 5.11 -5.60 -16.30
N GLY A 203 6.05 -5.73 -15.36
CA GLY A 203 7.39 -5.14 -15.43
C GLY A 203 8.49 -6.20 -15.49
N ILE A 204 9.52 -5.95 -16.29
CA ILE A 204 10.77 -6.68 -16.34
C ILE A 204 11.86 -5.75 -15.84
N TYR A 205 12.40 -6.04 -14.66
CA TYR A 205 13.55 -5.35 -14.09
C TYR A 205 14.84 -6.06 -14.56
N GLU A 206 15.78 -5.29 -15.08
CA GLU A 206 17.04 -5.81 -15.62
C GLU A 206 18.22 -5.02 -15.05
N LEU A 207 19.19 -5.72 -14.44
CA LEU A 207 20.41 -5.13 -13.88
C LEU A 207 21.59 -5.42 -14.80
N TYR A 208 22.32 -4.37 -15.24
CA TYR A 208 23.43 -4.48 -16.17
C TYR A 208 24.73 -3.94 -15.60
N ASP A 209 25.85 -4.60 -15.94
CA ASP A 209 27.21 -4.06 -15.90
C ASP A 209 27.68 -3.81 -17.33
N GLY A 210 27.75 -2.53 -17.72
CA GLY A 210 27.92 -2.16 -19.12
C GLY A 210 26.81 -2.72 -20.00
N GLU A 211 27.16 -3.65 -20.90
CA GLU A 211 26.23 -4.36 -21.78
C GLU A 211 25.86 -5.76 -21.26
N THR A 212 26.43 -6.20 -20.13
CA THR A 212 26.21 -7.54 -19.57
C THR A 212 25.00 -7.54 -18.64
N LEU A 213 23.98 -8.32 -18.98
CA LEU A 213 22.85 -8.59 -18.08
C LEU A 213 23.33 -9.47 -16.90
N LEU A 214 23.20 -8.93 -15.68
CA LEU A 214 23.59 -9.63 -14.44
C LEU A 214 22.41 -10.34 -13.78
N GLN A 215 21.24 -9.68 -13.79
CA GLN A 215 20.03 -10.17 -13.11
C GLN A 215 18.78 -9.67 -13.84
N GLU A 216 17.75 -10.51 -13.85
CA GLU A 216 16.42 -10.18 -14.34
C GLU A 216 15.37 -10.57 -13.29
N GLU A 217 14.33 -9.75 -13.13
CA GLU A 217 13.21 -10.00 -12.23
C GLU A 217 11.92 -9.57 -12.90
N PHE A 218 10.91 -10.44 -12.88
CA PHE A 218 9.57 -10.14 -13.40
C PHE A 218 8.61 -9.80 -12.27
N MET A 219 7.81 -8.75 -12.47
CA MET A 219 6.73 -8.34 -11.57
C MET A 219 5.41 -8.25 -12.35
N ASP A 220 4.40 -9.01 -11.92
CA ASP A 220 3.02 -8.90 -12.42
C ASP A 220 2.30 -7.76 -11.70
N PHE A 221 2.59 -6.51 -12.14
CA PHE A 221 2.02 -5.31 -11.54
C PHE A 221 0.62 -5.06 -12.09
N GLN A 222 -0.34 -4.90 -11.20
CA GLN A 222 -1.75 -4.70 -11.54
C GLN A 222 -2.38 -3.74 -10.54
N THR A 223 -3.18 -2.78 -11.02
CA THR A 223 -3.97 -1.89 -10.18
C THR A 223 -5.43 -1.86 -10.63
N HIS A 224 -6.36 -1.86 -9.69
CA HIS A 224 -7.76 -1.59 -9.98
C HIS A 224 -7.98 -0.08 -10.01
N LEU A 225 -8.57 0.43 -11.08
CA LEU A 225 -8.87 1.85 -11.23
C LEU A 225 -10.33 2.12 -10.85
N TYR A 226 -10.52 2.89 -9.79
CA TYR A 226 -11.82 3.16 -9.19
C TYR A 226 -12.58 4.27 -9.91
N SER A 227 -13.90 4.10 -10.02
CA SER A 227 -14.81 5.19 -10.38
C SER A 227 -15.36 5.86 -9.12
N PHE A 228 -15.81 7.11 -9.28
CA PHE A 228 -16.45 7.87 -8.20
C PHE A 228 -17.67 7.12 -7.63
N GLY A 229 -17.73 6.99 -6.30
CA GLY A 229 -18.80 6.26 -5.60
C GLY A 229 -18.58 4.76 -5.43
N GLU A 230 -17.61 4.15 -6.12
CA GLU A 230 -17.41 2.69 -6.06
C GLU A 230 -16.83 2.25 -4.70
N MET A 231 -15.74 2.89 -4.25
CA MET A 231 -15.10 2.55 -2.98
C MET A 231 -16.00 2.86 -1.77
N GLU A 232 -16.84 3.90 -1.85
CA GLU A 232 -17.81 4.24 -0.81
C GLU A 232 -18.76 3.07 -0.54
N ALA A 233 -19.21 2.36 -1.59
CA ALA A 233 -20.08 1.19 -1.43
C ALA A 233 -19.37 0.05 -0.67
N TYR A 234 -18.10 -0.21 -0.97
CA TYR A 234 -17.31 -1.23 -0.27
C TYR A 234 -17.02 -0.84 1.19
N LEU A 235 -16.76 0.43 1.45
CA LEU A 235 -16.57 0.96 2.80
C LEU A 235 -17.85 0.86 3.64
N GLU A 236 -19.00 1.16 3.05
CA GLU A 236 -20.29 1.01 3.72
C GLU A 236 -20.58 -0.46 4.08
N GLU A 237 -20.32 -1.39 3.15
CA GLU A 237 -20.44 -2.83 3.36
C GLU A 237 -19.51 -3.30 4.49
N ALA A 238 -18.27 -2.81 4.53
CA ALA A 238 -17.32 -3.10 5.60
C ALA A 238 -17.70 -2.46 6.96
N GLY A 239 -18.69 -1.57 6.99
CA GLY A 239 -19.21 -0.91 8.19
C GLY A 239 -18.43 0.36 8.58
N PHE A 240 -17.78 1.01 7.65
CA PHE A 240 -17.24 2.35 7.81
C PHE A 240 -18.31 3.42 7.56
N LYS A 241 -18.10 4.59 8.13
CA LYS A 241 -18.70 5.84 7.72
C LYS A 241 -17.65 6.63 6.96
N VAL A 242 -17.89 6.94 5.70
CA VAL A 242 -17.08 7.89 4.93
C VAL A 242 -17.39 9.29 5.44
N GLU A 243 -16.40 9.99 5.96
CA GLU A 243 -16.53 11.37 6.44
C GLU A 243 -16.26 12.35 5.31
N ALA A 244 -15.30 12.04 4.42
CA ALA A 244 -14.96 12.83 3.26
C ALA A 244 -14.26 11.98 2.18
N VAL A 245 -14.39 12.42 0.93
CA VAL A 245 -13.62 11.97 -0.22
C VAL A 245 -12.98 13.19 -0.86
N TYR A 246 -11.66 13.17 -1.00
CA TYR A 246 -10.89 14.28 -1.55
C TYR A 246 -10.26 13.91 -2.89
N SER A 247 -10.10 14.91 -3.75
CA SER A 247 -9.44 14.79 -5.07
C SER A 247 -7.92 15.05 -5.01
N ASP A 248 -7.42 15.58 -3.90
CA ASP A 248 -6.02 15.91 -3.69
C ASP A 248 -5.64 16.00 -2.21
N TYR A 249 -4.33 16.08 -1.93
CA TYR A 249 -3.77 16.21 -0.58
C TYR A 249 -4.07 17.57 0.10
N SER A 250 -4.57 18.56 -0.64
CA SER A 250 -5.08 19.84 -0.09
C SER A 250 -6.51 19.75 0.43
N LYS A 251 -7.12 18.55 0.35
CA LYS A 251 -8.48 18.26 0.81
C LYS A 251 -9.58 18.98 0.03
N HIS A 252 -9.38 19.19 -1.29
CA HIS A 252 -10.50 19.55 -2.15
C HIS A 252 -11.44 18.36 -2.30
N ALA A 253 -12.75 18.62 -2.27
CA ALA A 253 -13.73 17.54 -2.39
C ALA A 253 -13.66 16.90 -3.79
N ALA A 254 -13.71 15.56 -3.85
CA ALA A 254 -13.92 14.87 -5.12
C ALA A 254 -15.39 14.96 -5.52
N GLU A 255 -15.66 15.25 -6.78
CA GLU A 255 -17.01 15.44 -7.31
C GLU A 255 -17.34 14.48 -8.47
N ASP A 256 -16.31 13.98 -9.16
CA ASP A 256 -16.42 13.10 -10.31
C ASP A 256 -15.11 12.33 -10.57
N ASP A 257 -15.00 11.62 -11.71
CA ASP A 257 -13.85 10.82 -12.11
C ASP A 257 -12.68 11.64 -12.73
N SER A 258 -12.63 12.96 -12.58
CA SER A 258 -11.63 13.81 -13.25
C SER A 258 -10.28 13.88 -12.55
N CYS A 259 -10.17 13.43 -11.31
CA CYS A 259 -8.92 13.40 -10.57
C CYS A 259 -8.24 12.02 -10.67
N GLU A 260 -6.91 11.98 -10.62
CA GLU A 260 -6.12 10.74 -10.72
C GLU A 260 -6.21 9.86 -9.47
N MET A 261 -6.72 10.42 -8.36
CA MET A 261 -6.74 9.75 -7.07
C MET A 261 -7.96 10.18 -6.25
N PHE A 262 -8.58 9.24 -5.53
CA PHE A 262 -9.52 9.53 -4.45
C PHE A 262 -8.87 9.25 -3.10
N LEU A 263 -8.95 10.23 -2.18
CA LEU A 263 -8.47 10.08 -0.81
C LEU A 263 -9.65 10.00 0.15
N PHE A 264 -9.69 8.94 0.94
CA PHE A 264 -10.80 8.64 1.84
C PHE A 264 -10.44 8.96 3.28
N GLU A 265 -11.33 9.67 3.97
CA GLU A 265 -11.33 9.81 5.43
C GLU A 265 -12.51 9.04 6.00
N CYS A 266 -12.26 8.00 6.80
CA CYS A 266 -13.27 7.08 7.31
C CYS A 266 -13.22 6.96 8.83
N THR A 267 -14.40 6.69 9.42
CA THR A 267 -14.54 6.34 10.84
C THR A 267 -15.41 5.09 10.99
N HIS A 268 -15.50 4.55 12.21
CA HIS A 268 -16.50 3.52 12.50
C HIS A 268 -17.92 4.06 12.33
N LYS A 269 -18.74 3.36 11.54
CA LYS A 269 -20.19 3.61 11.56
C LYS A 269 -20.71 3.34 12.98
N LYS A 270 -21.32 4.31 13.63
CA LYS A 270 -21.93 4.08 14.95
C LYS A 270 -22.98 2.99 14.82
N PRO A 271 -23.06 2.02 15.80
CA PRO A 271 -24.17 1.09 15.81
C PRO A 271 -25.49 1.88 15.76
N SER A 272 -26.38 1.52 14.85
CA SER A 272 -27.73 2.09 14.83
C SER A 272 -28.35 1.79 16.20
N THR A 273 -28.72 2.82 16.96
CA THR A 273 -29.46 2.66 18.21
C THR A 273 -30.75 1.94 17.85
N PRO A 274 -31.07 0.78 18.45
CA PRO A 274 -32.34 0.15 18.16
C PRO A 274 -33.46 1.13 18.51
N GLN A 275 -34.29 1.46 17.53
CA GLN A 275 -35.52 2.20 17.82
C GLN A 275 -36.28 1.41 18.87
N ARG A 276 -36.34 1.93 20.10
CA ARG A 276 -37.29 1.42 21.10
C ARG A 276 -38.69 1.71 20.55
N ASN A 277 -39.30 0.69 19.97
CA ASN A 277 -40.74 0.72 19.73
C ASN A 277 -41.41 0.87 21.09
N PHE A 278 -41.75 2.06 21.48
CA PHE A 278 -42.75 2.27 22.52
C PHE A 278 -44.08 1.81 21.91
N MET A 279 -44.45 0.56 22.14
CA MET A 279 -45.86 0.19 22.05
C MET A 279 -46.59 0.88 23.20
N LEU A 280 -47.46 1.85 22.85
CA LEU A 280 -48.48 2.41 23.70
C LEU A 280 -49.66 1.43 23.73
#